data_8e1ebd54a9462473a3234beb9c989d9e
#
_entry.id   8e1ebd54a9462473a3234beb9c989d9e
#
_cell.length_a   1.000
_cell.length_b   1.000
_cell.length_c   1.000
_cell.angle_alpha   90.00
_cell.angle_beta   90.00
_cell.angle_gamma   90.00
#
_symmetry.space_group_name_H-M   'P 1'
#
loop_
_entity.id
_entity.type
_entity.pdbx_description
1 polymer ?
#
loop_
_entity_poly.entity_id
_entity_poly.type
_entity_poly.pdbx_seq_one_letter_code
_entity_poly.pdbx_strand_id
1 'polypeptide(L)'
;MPHPPPSVVILYCLATVGLLLAVLTGVAVAASRRVLLPVRRLAQAAQRVSGGDLSVRIEPKGRDELAQLTTTFNDMAAALESKIGELERMEARARQFAGDVSHELRTPLTAMTAVADILPGDPGLTGDAAAAAQLVSQEIRHLNRLVHDLIEISRFDAGTAQLVADDTHVAAAVAGCLRARRWSGVDTDIPAGLTMPLDRRRFDVILANLIGNALCHGSPPVTVQASIQRADGGEQLALVVRDHGSGVPAEALPHVFGRFYKADTARSRSEDSGLGLAIAWENARLHGGHIDAANHPDGGAVFTVSLPA
;
A
#
# COMPACT_ATOMS: atom_id res chain seq x y z
N MET A 1 -5.60 75.13 58.06
CA MET A 1 -6.39 73.92 57.84
C MET A 1 -5.74 72.81 58.61
N PRO A 2 -6.40 72.08 59.48
CA PRO A 2 -5.81 71.01 60.27
C PRO A 2 -5.49 69.83 59.34
N HIS A 3 -4.25 69.32 59.40
CA HIS A 3 -3.85 68.13 58.71
C HIS A 3 -4.60 66.89 59.30
N PRO A 4 -5.13 65.96 58.43
CA PRO A 4 -5.78 64.82 58.95
C PRO A 4 -4.79 63.98 59.80
N PRO A 5 -5.26 63.28 60.84
CA PRO A 5 -4.38 62.49 61.69
C PRO A 5 -3.81 61.33 60.87
N PRO A 6 -2.58 60.85 61.12
CA PRO A 6 -1.88 59.84 60.33
C PRO A 6 -2.65 58.49 60.23
N SER A 7 -3.44 58.17 61.21
CA SER A 7 -4.31 56.97 61.20
C SER A 7 -5.41 57.01 60.13
N VAL A 8 -5.94 58.17 59.81
CA VAL A 8 -6.94 58.38 58.77
C VAL A 8 -6.33 58.26 57.39
N VAL A 9 -5.10 58.80 57.21
CA VAL A 9 -4.37 58.66 55.95
C VAL A 9 -4.04 57.17 55.66
N ILE A 10 -3.55 56.44 56.66
CA ILE A 10 -3.25 55.01 56.54
C ILE A 10 -4.52 54.22 56.16
N LEU A 11 -5.67 54.52 56.81
CA LEU A 11 -6.93 53.85 56.54
C LEU A 11 -7.39 54.09 55.06
N TYR A 12 -7.28 55.31 54.55
CA TYR A 12 -7.58 55.64 53.15
C TYR A 12 -6.59 54.92 52.19
N CYS A 13 -5.30 54.85 52.50
CA CYS A 13 -4.37 54.13 51.67
C CYS A 13 -4.67 52.61 51.65
N LEU A 14 -5.00 51.98 52.75
CA LEU A 14 -5.39 50.57 52.84
C LEU A 14 -6.72 50.30 52.08
N ALA A 15 -7.67 51.21 52.20
CA ALA A 15 -8.97 51.08 51.48
C ALA A 15 -8.79 51.21 49.95
N THR A 16 -7.94 52.16 49.49
CA THR A 16 -7.63 52.32 48.05
C THR A 16 -6.86 51.13 47.47
N VAL A 17 -5.86 50.62 48.19
CA VAL A 17 -5.13 49.39 47.78
C VAL A 17 -6.04 48.18 47.74
N GLY A 18 -6.93 48.00 48.74
CA GLY A 18 -7.91 46.92 48.75
C GLY A 18 -8.89 46.99 47.59
N LEU A 19 -9.38 48.18 47.25
CA LEU A 19 -10.27 48.38 46.11
C LEU A 19 -9.54 48.08 44.78
N LEU A 20 -8.29 48.54 44.64
CA LEU A 20 -7.51 48.32 43.44
C LEU A 20 -7.23 46.82 43.23
N LEU A 21 -6.90 46.07 44.28
CA LEU A 21 -6.73 44.60 44.24
C LEU A 21 -8.04 43.90 43.87
N ALA A 22 -9.14 44.33 44.42
CA ALA A 22 -10.49 43.75 44.09
C ALA A 22 -10.84 43.97 42.63
N VAL A 23 -10.58 45.17 42.07
CA VAL A 23 -10.82 45.48 40.66
C VAL A 23 -9.85 44.65 39.75
N LEU A 24 -8.57 44.60 40.07
CA LEU A 24 -7.61 43.77 39.29
C LEU A 24 -7.98 42.32 39.31
N THR A 25 -8.38 41.77 40.46
CA THR A 25 -8.84 40.36 40.57
C THR A 25 -10.10 40.14 39.75
N GLY A 26 -11.05 41.06 39.79
CA GLY A 26 -12.29 40.99 38.99
C GLY A 26 -12.02 40.97 37.49
N VAL A 27 -11.12 41.87 37.03
CA VAL A 27 -10.69 41.90 35.62
C VAL A 27 -9.97 40.64 35.21
N ALA A 28 -9.05 40.14 36.03
CA ALA A 28 -8.32 38.88 35.75
C ALA A 28 -9.26 37.66 35.66
N VAL A 29 -10.24 37.54 36.54
CA VAL A 29 -11.25 36.47 36.50
C VAL A 29 -12.14 36.64 35.28
N ALA A 30 -12.58 37.83 34.92
CA ALA A 30 -13.38 38.11 33.74
C ALA A 30 -12.62 37.76 32.44
N ALA A 31 -11.36 38.18 32.32
CA ALA A 31 -10.50 37.85 31.20
C ALA A 31 -10.26 36.34 31.10
N SER A 32 -9.99 35.66 32.21
CA SER A 32 -9.81 34.21 32.25
C SER A 32 -11.05 33.45 31.77
N ARG A 33 -12.24 33.85 32.21
CA ARG A 33 -13.51 33.19 31.83
C ARG A 33 -13.97 33.52 30.41
N ARG A 34 -13.71 34.74 29.94
CA ARG A 34 -14.17 35.19 28.61
C ARG A 34 -13.22 34.85 27.47
N VAL A 35 -11.92 34.73 27.74
CA VAL A 35 -10.91 34.52 26.69
C VAL A 35 -10.14 33.21 26.87
N LEU A 36 -9.48 33.02 28.03
CA LEU A 36 -8.59 31.86 28.19
C LEU A 36 -9.32 30.52 28.17
N LEU A 37 -10.47 30.40 28.83
CA LEU A 37 -11.22 29.13 28.86
C LEU A 37 -11.76 28.71 27.49
N PRO A 38 -12.39 29.57 26.68
CA PRO A 38 -12.81 29.22 25.32
C PRO A 38 -11.63 28.82 24.41
N VAL A 39 -10.51 29.55 24.46
CA VAL A 39 -9.30 29.24 23.68
C VAL A 39 -8.74 27.85 24.07
N ARG A 40 -8.66 27.53 25.36
CA ARG A 40 -8.23 26.21 25.81
C ARG A 40 -9.16 25.09 25.33
N ARG A 41 -10.46 25.31 25.33
CA ARG A 41 -11.44 24.34 24.81
C ARG A 41 -11.28 24.11 23.31
N LEU A 42 -11.05 25.18 22.54
CA LEU A 42 -10.76 25.09 21.11
C LEU A 42 -9.45 24.31 20.85
N ALA A 43 -8.40 24.59 21.61
CA ALA A 43 -7.13 23.87 21.49
C ALA A 43 -7.28 22.36 21.82
N GLN A 44 -8.02 22.04 22.87
CA GLN A 44 -8.31 20.63 23.23
C GLN A 44 -9.16 19.93 22.17
N ALA A 45 -10.16 20.59 21.63
CA ALA A 45 -11.00 20.06 20.56
C ALA A 45 -10.18 19.83 19.27
N ALA A 46 -9.28 20.78 18.92
CA ALA A 46 -8.39 20.62 17.77
C ALA A 46 -7.43 19.44 17.94
N GLN A 47 -6.91 19.20 19.15
CA GLN A 47 -6.11 18.00 19.45
C GLN A 47 -6.92 16.71 19.30
N ARG A 48 -8.19 16.68 19.71
CA ARG A 48 -9.05 15.50 19.52
C ARG A 48 -9.32 15.25 18.04
N VAL A 49 -9.65 16.30 17.26
CA VAL A 49 -9.82 16.20 15.81
C VAL A 49 -8.54 15.69 15.13
N SER A 50 -7.36 16.18 15.51
CA SER A 50 -6.08 15.66 14.98
C SER A 50 -5.79 14.22 15.40
N GLY A 51 -6.35 13.76 16.51
CA GLY A 51 -6.30 12.37 16.96
C GLY A 51 -7.36 11.45 16.33
N GLY A 52 -8.16 11.97 15.37
CA GLY A 52 -9.15 11.20 14.62
C GLY A 52 -10.60 11.31 15.14
N ASP A 53 -10.85 12.00 16.25
CA ASP A 53 -12.21 12.19 16.76
C ASP A 53 -12.88 13.40 16.09
N LEU A 54 -13.46 13.17 14.94
CA LEU A 54 -14.11 14.21 14.12
C LEU A 54 -15.52 14.59 14.62
N SER A 55 -16.07 13.83 15.56
CA SER A 55 -17.40 14.09 16.11
C SER A 55 -17.43 15.24 17.12
N VAL A 56 -16.28 15.74 17.51
CA VAL A 56 -16.14 16.84 18.50
C VAL A 56 -16.81 18.09 18.00
N ARG A 57 -17.70 18.65 18.82
CA ARG A 57 -18.32 19.97 18.61
C ARG A 57 -18.20 20.78 19.87
N ILE A 58 -18.03 22.08 19.70
CA ILE A 58 -17.97 23.04 20.80
C ILE A 58 -19.19 23.93 20.71
N GLU A 59 -19.88 24.11 21.82
CA GLU A 59 -21.02 25.01 21.87
C GLU A 59 -20.56 26.48 21.82
N PRO A 60 -20.92 27.26 20.78
CA PRO A 60 -20.55 28.66 20.70
C PRO A 60 -21.28 29.46 21.81
N LYS A 61 -20.53 30.19 22.63
CA LYS A 61 -21.04 31.00 23.71
C LYS A 61 -20.81 32.48 23.45
N GLY A 62 -21.88 33.28 23.39
CA GLY A 62 -21.77 34.70 23.10
C GLY A 62 -22.05 35.06 21.64
N ARG A 63 -21.69 36.27 21.26
CA ARG A 63 -21.80 36.83 19.88
C ARG A 63 -20.54 37.57 19.47
N ASP A 64 -19.41 37.25 20.11
CA ASP A 64 -18.14 37.86 19.89
C ASP A 64 -17.30 37.04 18.85
N GLU A 65 -16.11 37.49 18.57
CA GLU A 65 -15.19 36.86 17.62
C GLU A 65 -14.83 35.43 18.03
N LEU A 66 -14.86 35.11 19.33
CA LEU A 66 -14.60 33.75 19.82
C LEU A 66 -15.79 32.81 19.53
N ALA A 67 -17.01 33.30 19.60
CA ALA A 67 -18.19 32.54 19.19
C ALA A 67 -18.16 32.25 17.68
N GLN A 68 -17.77 33.23 16.86
CA GLN A 68 -17.60 33.07 15.43
C GLN A 68 -16.48 32.05 15.10
N LEU A 69 -15.35 32.14 15.78
CA LEU A 69 -14.24 31.18 15.63
C LEU A 69 -14.68 29.75 15.99
N THR A 70 -15.49 29.60 17.04
CA THR A 70 -16.06 28.32 17.46
C THR A 70 -16.98 27.74 16.39
N THR A 71 -17.82 28.57 15.77
CA THR A 71 -18.71 28.14 14.67
C THR A 71 -17.89 27.71 13.46
N THR A 72 -16.91 28.50 13.05
CA THR A 72 -16.01 28.16 11.92
C THR A 72 -15.24 26.86 12.18
N PHE A 73 -14.78 26.63 13.41
CA PHE A 73 -14.16 25.37 13.79
C PHE A 73 -15.11 24.17 13.65
N ASN A 74 -16.35 24.30 14.13
CA ASN A 74 -17.37 23.26 14.02
C ASN A 74 -17.72 22.95 12.55
N ASP A 75 -17.82 24.00 11.70
CA ASP A 75 -18.10 23.86 10.27
C ASP A 75 -16.95 23.13 9.56
N MET A 76 -15.71 23.47 9.89
CA MET A 76 -14.51 22.79 9.38
C MET A 76 -14.49 21.32 9.83
N ALA A 77 -14.76 21.02 11.10
CA ALA A 77 -14.82 19.66 11.61
C ALA A 77 -15.94 18.84 10.93
N ALA A 78 -17.11 19.44 10.69
CA ALA A 78 -18.21 18.81 9.97
C ALA A 78 -17.86 18.54 8.49
N ALA A 79 -17.23 19.49 7.82
CA ALA A 79 -16.79 19.30 6.45
C ALA A 79 -15.74 18.19 6.33
N LEU A 80 -14.80 18.11 7.26
CA LEU A 80 -13.78 17.07 7.31
C LEU A 80 -14.42 15.69 7.56
N GLU A 81 -15.32 15.57 8.54
CA GLU A 81 -16.07 14.34 8.83
C GLU A 81 -16.85 13.85 7.60
N SER A 82 -17.53 14.77 6.91
CA SER A 82 -18.27 14.47 5.69
C SER A 82 -17.36 13.96 4.57
N LYS A 83 -16.21 14.60 4.38
CA LYS A 83 -15.24 14.20 3.34
C LYS A 83 -14.59 12.86 3.62
N ILE A 84 -14.24 12.59 4.86
CA ILE A 84 -13.70 11.28 5.26
C ILE A 84 -14.74 10.19 5.06
N GLY A 85 -15.99 10.42 5.49
CA GLY A 85 -17.08 9.47 5.26
C GLY A 85 -17.45 9.27 3.77
N GLU A 86 -17.22 10.26 2.90
CA GLU A 86 -17.35 10.11 1.45
C GLU A 86 -16.24 9.22 0.89
N LEU A 87 -14.97 9.44 1.29
CA LEU A 87 -13.84 8.63 0.90
C LEU A 87 -13.99 7.18 1.34
N GLU A 88 -14.40 6.92 2.58
CA GLU A 88 -14.64 5.57 3.09
C GLU A 88 -15.74 4.84 2.29
N ARG A 89 -16.81 5.55 1.92
CA ARG A 89 -17.88 4.97 1.07
C ARG A 89 -17.41 4.71 -0.35
N MET A 90 -16.56 5.57 -0.92
CA MET A 90 -15.97 5.36 -2.25
C MET A 90 -15.03 4.15 -2.23
N GLU A 91 -14.21 4.03 -1.19
CA GLU A 91 -13.32 2.90 -0.99
C GLU A 91 -14.10 1.58 -0.82
N ALA A 92 -15.16 1.57 0.02
CA ALA A 92 -16.02 0.41 0.20
C ALA A 92 -16.69 -0.03 -1.11
N ARG A 93 -17.17 0.92 -1.93
CA ARG A 93 -17.74 0.64 -3.26
C ARG A 93 -16.71 0.09 -4.23
N ALA A 94 -15.50 0.63 -4.22
CA ALA A 94 -14.41 0.13 -5.06
C ALA A 94 -14.05 -1.31 -4.69
N ARG A 95 -13.99 -1.63 -3.38
CA ARG A 95 -13.77 -2.99 -2.88
C ARG A 95 -14.86 -3.96 -3.33
N GLN A 96 -16.12 -3.59 -3.19
CA GLN A 96 -17.25 -4.40 -3.61
C GLN A 96 -17.23 -4.63 -5.12
N PHE A 97 -17.04 -3.57 -5.92
CA PHE A 97 -16.95 -3.67 -7.37
C PHE A 97 -15.83 -4.62 -7.82
N ALA A 98 -14.66 -4.55 -7.18
CA ALA A 98 -13.54 -5.45 -7.46
C ALA A 98 -13.88 -6.92 -7.19
N GLY A 99 -14.62 -7.19 -6.11
CA GLY A 99 -15.11 -8.53 -5.77
C GLY A 99 -16.10 -9.06 -6.82
N ASP A 100 -17.12 -8.25 -7.13
CA ASP A 100 -18.20 -8.63 -8.06
C ASP A 100 -17.65 -8.86 -9.47
N VAL A 101 -16.83 -7.94 -9.99
CA VAL A 101 -16.17 -8.08 -11.30
C VAL A 101 -15.29 -9.33 -11.36
N SER A 102 -14.58 -9.65 -10.26
CA SER A 102 -13.74 -10.83 -10.16
C SER A 102 -14.52 -12.12 -10.37
N HIS A 103 -15.71 -12.21 -9.78
CA HIS A 103 -16.58 -13.37 -9.92
C HIS A 103 -17.23 -13.46 -11.30
N GLU A 104 -17.74 -12.35 -11.81
CA GLU A 104 -18.41 -12.28 -13.12
C GLU A 104 -17.45 -12.54 -14.30
N LEU A 105 -16.19 -12.13 -14.19
CA LEU A 105 -15.20 -12.38 -15.25
C LEU A 105 -14.59 -13.79 -15.20
N ARG A 106 -14.51 -14.43 -14.04
CA ARG A 106 -13.90 -15.77 -13.91
C ARG A 106 -14.64 -16.83 -14.74
N THR A 107 -15.96 -16.79 -14.73
CA THR A 107 -16.81 -17.79 -15.42
C THR A 107 -16.62 -17.77 -16.94
N PRO A 108 -16.79 -16.64 -17.68
CA PRO A 108 -16.57 -16.59 -19.11
C PRO A 108 -15.10 -16.88 -19.48
N LEU A 109 -14.13 -16.40 -18.70
CA LEU A 109 -12.72 -16.67 -18.95
C LEU A 109 -12.38 -18.16 -18.80
N THR A 110 -12.95 -18.86 -17.83
CA THR A 110 -12.77 -20.32 -17.68
C THR A 110 -13.31 -21.05 -18.89
N ALA A 111 -14.48 -20.67 -19.39
CA ALA A 111 -15.05 -21.25 -20.59
C ALA A 111 -14.20 -20.98 -21.86
N MET A 112 -13.73 -19.74 -22.03
CA MET A 112 -12.84 -19.36 -23.13
C MET A 112 -11.51 -20.12 -23.07
N THR A 113 -10.94 -20.31 -21.88
CA THR A 113 -9.69 -21.08 -21.70
C THR A 113 -9.87 -22.53 -22.08
N ALA A 114 -10.99 -23.16 -21.69
CA ALA A 114 -11.29 -24.54 -22.06
C ALA A 114 -11.39 -24.72 -23.58
N VAL A 115 -11.99 -23.76 -24.30
CA VAL A 115 -12.03 -23.75 -25.77
C VAL A 115 -10.64 -23.53 -26.35
N ALA A 116 -9.86 -22.58 -25.81
CA ALA A 116 -8.52 -22.25 -26.26
C ALA A 116 -7.53 -23.42 -26.11
N ASP A 117 -7.73 -24.30 -25.14
CA ASP A 117 -6.88 -25.47 -24.92
C ASP A 117 -7.21 -26.65 -25.87
N ILE A 118 -8.45 -26.71 -26.37
CA ILE A 118 -8.91 -27.78 -27.28
C ILE A 118 -8.61 -27.40 -28.74
N LEU A 119 -8.84 -26.14 -29.14
CA LEU A 119 -8.73 -25.66 -30.52
C LEU A 119 -7.41 -26.02 -31.23
N PRO A 120 -6.21 -25.83 -30.64
CA PRO A 120 -4.94 -26.11 -31.30
C PRO A 120 -4.67 -27.61 -31.52
N GLY A 121 -5.39 -28.49 -30.83
CA GLY A 121 -5.26 -29.96 -30.93
C GLY A 121 -6.27 -30.61 -31.84
N ASP A 122 -7.18 -29.88 -32.48
CA ASP A 122 -8.19 -30.42 -33.37
C ASP A 122 -7.58 -30.89 -34.71
N PRO A 123 -7.60 -32.19 -35.01
CA PRO A 123 -7.06 -32.73 -36.27
C PRO A 123 -7.77 -32.20 -37.54
N GLY A 124 -8.98 -31.67 -37.39
CA GLY A 124 -9.77 -31.07 -38.48
C GLY A 124 -9.29 -29.67 -38.90
N LEU A 125 -8.47 -29.00 -38.07
CA LEU A 125 -7.94 -27.69 -38.35
C LEU A 125 -6.58 -27.81 -39.06
N THR A 126 -6.49 -27.33 -40.29
CA THR A 126 -5.24 -27.34 -41.07
C THR A 126 -4.99 -25.98 -41.71
N GLY A 127 -3.73 -25.69 -42.08
CA GLY A 127 -3.34 -24.45 -42.78
C GLY A 127 -3.70 -23.19 -41.97
N ASP A 128 -4.28 -22.21 -42.63
CA ASP A 128 -4.62 -20.91 -42.04
C ASP A 128 -5.60 -21.00 -40.87
N ALA A 129 -6.50 -22.00 -40.89
CA ALA A 129 -7.45 -22.23 -39.79
C ALA A 129 -6.74 -22.68 -38.50
N ALA A 130 -5.73 -23.53 -38.61
CA ALA A 130 -4.92 -23.97 -37.46
C ALA A 130 -4.09 -22.79 -36.90
N ALA A 131 -3.50 -21.98 -37.77
CA ALA A 131 -2.77 -20.78 -37.37
C ALA A 131 -3.67 -19.75 -36.67
N ALA A 132 -4.86 -19.51 -37.19
CA ALA A 132 -5.85 -18.65 -36.57
C ALA A 132 -6.31 -19.17 -35.20
N ALA A 133 -6.55 -20.47 -35.06
CA ALA A 133 -6.90 -21.09 -33.79
C ALA A 133 -5.80 -20.94 -32.75
N GLN A 134 -4.53 -21.07 -33.14
CA GLN A 134 -3.40 -20.84 -32.25
C GLN A 134 -3.34 -19.38 -31.78
N LEU A 135 -3.48 -18.42 -32.67
CA LEU A 135 -3.49 -16.98 -32.36
C LEU A 135 -4.64 -16.63 -31.38
N VAL A 136 -5.85 -17.10 -31.66
CA VAL A 136 -7.01 -16.87 -30.79
C VAL A 136 -6.76 -17.49 -29.40
N SER A 137 -6.19 -18.69 -29.36
CA SER A 137 -5.87 -19.35 -28.10
C SER A 137 -4.80 -18.63 -27.29
N GLN A 138 -3.81 -18.04 -27.95
CA GLN A 138 -2.80 -17.20 -27.31
C GLN A 138 -3.43 -15.91 -26.74
N GLU A 139 -4.28 -15.24 -27.52
CA GLU A 139 -4.94 -14.02 -27.09
C GLU A 139 -5.89 -14.26 -25.90
N ILE A 140 -6.65 -15.35 -25.91
CA ILE A 140 -7.50 -15.73 -24.77
C ILE A 140 -6.68 -15.97 -23.51
N ARG A 141 -5.55 -16.68 -23.61
CA ARG A 141 -4.65 -16.87 -22.46
C ARG A 141 -4.03 -15.57 -21.97
N HIS A 142 -3.68 -14.66 -22.88
CA HIS A 142 -3.18 -13.34 -22.54
C HIS A 142 -4.23 -12.52 -21.78
N LEU A 143 -5.45 -12.45 -22.30
CA LEU A 143 -6.57 -11.73 -21.70
C LEU A 143 -6.91 -12.30 -20.30
N ASN A 144 -6.88 -13.61 -20.16
CA ASN A 144 -7.11 -14.28 -18.89
C ASN A 144 -6.07 -13.88 -17.82
N ARG A 145 -4.79 -13.82 -18.21
CA ARG A 145 -3.72 -13.31 -17.31
C ARG A 145 -3.96 -11.88 -16.92
N LEU A 146 -4.25 -10.98 -17.87
CA LEU A 146 -4.53 -9.56 -17.62
C LEU A 146 -5.68 -9.37 -16.62
N VAL A 147 -6.77 -10.09 -16.81
CA VAL A 147 -7.94 -9.98 -15.91
C VAL A 147 -7.60 -10.54 -14.52
N HIS A 148 -6.86 -11.64 -14.46
CA HIS A 148 -6.42 -12.22 -13.18
C HIS A 148 -5.53 -11.24 -12.41
N ASP A 149 -4.55 -10.64 -13.10
CA ASP A 149 -3.65 -9.62 -12.55
C ASP A 149 -4.41 -8.40 -12.05
N LEU A 150 -5.38 -7.91 -12.82
CA LEU A 150 -6.22 -6.78 -12.44
C LEU A 150 -7.06 -7.07 -11.19
N ILE A 151 -7.61 -8.28 -11.11
CA ILE A 151 -8.36 -8.75 -9.93
C ILE A 151 -7.46 -8.81 -8.70
N GLU A 152 -6.23 -9.32 -8.82
CA GLU A 152 -5.30 -9.38 -7.69
C GLU A 152 -4.90 -7.97 -7.23
N ILE A 153 -4.56 -7.06 -8.15
CA ILE A 153 -4.27 -5.65 -7.82
C ILE A 153 -5.46 -5.00 -7.12
N SER A 154 -6.67 -5.21 -7.63
CA SER A 154 -7.89 -4.66 -7.03
C SER A 154 -8.14 -5.18 -5.60
N ARG A 155 -7.77 -6.43 -5.31
CA ARG A 155 -7.83 -6.99 -3.95
C ARG A 155 -6.80 -6.38 -3.00
N PHE A 156 -5.61 -6.06 -3.50
CA PHE A 156 -4.61 -5.33 -2.71
C PHE A 156 -5.10 -3.92 -2.37
N ASP A 157 -5.62 -3.19 -3.35
CA ASP A 157 -6.18 -1.85 -3.14
C ASP A 157 -7.36 -1.86 -2.15
N ALA A 158 -8.17 -2.89 -2.22
CA ALA A 158 -9.29 -3.09 -1.32
C ALA A 158 -8.88 -3.53 0.09
N GLY A 159 -7.60 -3.86 0.34
CA GLY A 159 -7.15 -4.42 1.63
C GLY A 159 -7.78 -5.77 1.97
N THR A 160 -8.35 -6.47 0.97
CA THR A 160 -9.03 -7.77 1.16
C THR A 160 -8.11 -8.97 0.92
N ALA A 161 -6.87 -8.69 0.49
CA ALA A 161 -5.87 -9.71 0.30
C ALA A 161 -5.43 -10.25 1.67
N GLN A 162 -5.75 -11.53 1.94
CA GLN A 162 -5.37 -12.21 3.18
C GLN A 162 -4.09 -13.00 2.99
N LEU A 163 -3.29 -13.10 4.05
CA LEU A 163 -2.11 -13.95 4.13
C LEU A 163 -2.44 -15.19 4.98
N VAL A 164 -2.14 -16.36 4.45
CA VAL A 164 -2.23 -17.64 5.20
C VAL A 164 -0.84 -18.25 5.20
N ALA A 165 -0.04 -17.88 6.21
CA ALA A 165 1.32 -18.38 6.35
C ALA A 165 1.34 -19.78 6.97
N ASP A 166 2.17 -20.67 6.41
CA ASP A 166 2.43 -22.01 6.89
C ASP A 166 3.91 -22.36 6.66
N ASP A 167 4.43 -23.31 7.42
CA ASP A 167 5.81 -23.76 7.28
C ASP A 167 6.07 -24.28 5.86
N THR A 168 6.81 -23.49 5.09
CA THR A 168 7.07 -23.75 3.68
C THR A 168 8.54 -24.05 3.43
N HIS A 169 8.84 -25.22 2.86
CA HIS A 169 10.16 -25.55 2.38
C HIS A 169 10.48 -24.75 1.09
N VAL A 170 11.38 -23.78 1.19
CA VAL A 170 11.69 -22.82 0.11
C VAL A 170 12.18 -23.54 -1.17
N ALA A 171 13.12 -24.49 -1.02
CA ALA A 171 13.64 -25.25 -2.16
C ALA A 171 12.52 -26.05 -2.88
N ALA A 172 11.61 -26.66 -2.12
CA ALA A 172 10.48 -27.40 -2.69
C ALA A 172 9.47 -26.47 -3.38
N ALA A 173 9.24 -25.28 -2.85
CA ALA A 173 8.37 -24.27 -3.44
C ALA A 173 8.93 -23.78 -4.79
N VAL A 174 10.23 -23.41 -4.85
CA VAL A 174 10.89 -22.99 -6.08
C VAL A 174 10.87 -24.12 -7.13
N ALA A 175 11.25 -25.35 -6.75
CA ALA A 175 11.19 -26.49 -7.66
C ALA A 175 9.77 -26.79 -8.15
N GLY A 176 8.76 -26.59 -7.29
CA GLY A 176 7.34 -26.69 -7.65
C GLY A 176 6.92 -25.65 -8.69
N CYS A 177 7.32 -24.40 -8.49
CA CYS A 177 7.08 -23.30 -9.41
C CYS A 177 7.66 -23.58 -10.81
N LEU A 178 8.92 -24.02 -10.88
CA LEU A 178 9.61 -24.36 -12.14
C LEU A 178 8.94 -25.52 -12.88
N ARG A 179 8.61 -26.60 -12.16
CA ARG A 179 7.92 -27.77 -12.75
C ARG A 179 6.53 -27.43 -13.29
N ALA A 180 5.72 -26.69 -12.51
CA ALA A 180 4.35 -26.33 -12.92
C ALA A 180 4.32 -25.54 -14.22
N ARG A 181 5.38 -24.73 -14.47
CA ARG A 181 5.48 -23.87 -15.66
C ARG A 181 6.37 -24.47 -16.75
N ARG A 182 6.94 -25.65 -16.51
CA ARG A 182 7.88 -26.33 -17.42
C ARG A 182 9.09 -25.46 -17.79
N TRP A 183 9.53 -24.64 -16.86
CA TRP A 183 10.71 -23.80 -17.04
C TRP A 183 11.99 -24.62 -16.87
N SER A 184 12.86 -24.56 -17.86
CA SER A 184 14.20 -25.18 -17.88
C SER A 184 15.25 -24.07 -17.99
N GLY A 185 16.50 -24.39 -17.64
CA GLY A 185 17.61 -23.42 -17.73
C GLY A 185 17.61 -22.40 -16.60
N VAL A 186 17.01 -22.75 -15.45
CA VAL A 186 17.10 -21.96 -14.21
C VAL A 186 17.93 -22.76 -13.21
N ASP A 187 19.07 -22.19 -12.82
CA ASP A 187 19.96 -22.76 -11.82
C ASP A 187 19.48 -22.36 -10.41
N THR A 188 19.43 -23.32 -9.50
CA THR A 188 18.96 -23.06 -8.13
C THR A 188 20.04 -23.40 -7.11
N ASP A 189 20.33 -22.44 -6.21
CA ASP A 189 21.23 -22.60 -5.07
C ASP A 189 20.48 -22.24 -3.79
N ILE A 190 19.78 -23.24 -3.23
CA ILE A 190 18.87 -23.07 -2.08
C ILE A 190 19.15 -24.19 -1.09
N PRO A 191 19.47 -23.89 0.18
CA PRO A 191 19.65 -24.89 1.21
C PRO A 191 18.45 -25.83 1.34
N ALA A 192 18.65 -27.14 1.28
CA ALA A 192 17.57 -28.13 1.26
C ALA A 192 16.67 -28.10 2.50
N GLY A 193 17.22 -27.68 3.65
CA GLY A 193 16.46 -27.60 4.92
C GLY A 193 15.84 -26.23 5.20
N LEU A 194 15.91 -25.29 4.27
CA LEU A 194 15.41 -23.93 4.47
C LEU A 194 13.88 -23.92 4.52
N THR A 195 13.33 -23.64 5.71
CA THR A 195 11.89 -23.59 5.95
C THR A 195 11.52 -22.22 6.55
N MET A 196 10.44 -21.61 6.08
CA MET A 196 9.96 -20.30 6.48
C MET A 196 8.43 -20.26 6.58
N PRO A 197 7.85 -19.46 7.47
CA PRO A 197 6.40 -19.23 7.53
C PRO A 197 5.97 -18.36 6.35
N LEU A 198 5.52 -18.97 5.25
CA LEU A 198 5.13 -18.28 4.02
C LEU A 198 3.74 -18.73 3.57
N ASP A 199 2.96 -17.84 2.98
CA ASP A 199 1.81 -18.23 2.17
C ASP A 199 2.32 -18.81 0.84
N ARG A 200 2.25 -20.13 0.72
CA ARG A 200 2.80 -20.88 -0.42
C ARG A 200 2.24 -20.39 -1.76
N ARG A 201 0.94 -20.05 -1.81
CA ARG A 201 0.31 -19.57 -3.04
C ARG A 201 0.84 -18.22 -3.44
N ARG A 202 0.95 -17.30 -2.48
CA ARG A 202 1.47 -15.94 -2.71
C ARG A 202 2.96 -15.94 -3.01
N PHE A 203 3.70 -16.82 -2.35
CA PHE A 203 5.12 -17.01 -2.64
C PHE A 203 5.34 -17.56 -4.05
N ASP A 204 4.51 -18.51 -4.53
CA ASP A 204 4.53 -18.99 -5.92
C ASP A 204 4.26 -17.86 -6.92
N VAL A 205 3.37 -16.90 -6.59
CA VAL A 205 3.13 -15.70 -7.42
C VAL A 205 4.36 -14.80 -7.50
N ILE A 206 5.06 -14.57 -6.37
CA ILE A 206 6.34 -13.83 -6.37
C ILE A 206 7.35 -14.52 -7.29
N LEU A 207 7.59 -15.81 -7.08
CA LEU A 207 8.53 -16.60 -7.89
C LEU A 207 8.18 -16.57 -9.37
N ALA A 208 6.90 -16.76 -9.71
CA ALA A 208 6.42 -16.78 -11.09
C ALA A 208 6.69 -15.46 -11.81
N ASN A 209 6.45 -14.34 -11.15
CA ASN A 209 6.67 -13.02 -11.75
C ASN A 209 8.15 -12.68 -11.89
N LEU A 210 8.98 -12.98 -10.89
CA LEU A 210 10.40 -12.65 -10.95
C LEU A 210 11.17 -13.57 -11.90
N ILE A 211 10.96 -14.88 -11.82
CA ILE A 211 11.62 -15.85 -12.70
C ILE A 211 11.10 -15.68 -14.13
N GLY A 212 9.78 -15.48 -14.32
CA GLY A 212 9.18 -15.21 -15.62
C GLY A 212 9.78 -13.97 -16.27
N ASN A 213 9.93 -12.89 -15.50
CA ASN A 213 10.59 -11.65 -15.98
C ASN A 213 12.04 -11.91 -16.41
N ALA A 214 12.82 -12.65 -15.62
CA ALA A 214 14.19 -13.00 -15.94
C ALA A 214 14.30 -13.85 -17.21
N LEU A 215 13.37 -14.79 -17.43
CA LEU A 215 13.35 -15.65 -18.63
C LEU A 215 12.87 -14.92 -19.88
N CYS A 216 11.93 -13.96 -19.74
CA CYS A 216 11.33 -13.24 -20.88
C CYS A 216 12.17 -12.03 -21.31
N HIS A 217 12.72 -11.30 -20.37
CA HIS A 217 13.41 -10.01 -20.62
C HIS A 217 14.92 -10.07 -20.39
N GLY A 218 15.38 -11.05 -19.61
CA GLY A 218 16.79 -11.30 -19.36
C GLY A 218 17.44 -12.21 -20.40
N SER A 219 18.58 -12.76 -20.04
CA SER A 219 19.29 -13.78 -20.82
C SER A 219 19.81 -14.88 -19.87
N PRO A 220 19.94 -16.11 -20.35
CA PRO A 220 20.52 -17.19 -19.56
C PRO A 220 22.02 -16.97 -19.24
N PRO A 221 22.55 -17.57 -18.16
CA PRO A 221 21.78 -18.36 -17.20
C PRO A 221 20.90 -17.51 -16.28
N VAL A 222 19.73 -18.02 -15.90
CA VAL A 222 18.90 -17.44 -14.83
C VAL A 222 19.19 -18.20 -13.55
N THR A 223 19.52 -17.50 -12.47
CA THR A 223 19.87 -18.11 -11.19
C THR A 223 18.88 -17.68 -10.11
N VAL A 224 18.52 -18.62 -9.23
CA VAL A 224 17.69 -18.39 -8.05
C VAL A 224 18.46 -18.87 -6.83
N GLN A 225 18.80 -17.93 -5.95
CA GLN A 225 19.50 -18.21 -4.71
C GLN A 225 18.64 -17.84 -3.52
N ALA A 226 18.73 -18.60 -2.42
CA ALA A 226 18.05 -18.25 -1.19
C ALA A 226 18.95 -18.50 0.02
N SER A 227 18.88 -17.58 0.99
CA SER A 227 19.62 -17.67 2.25
C SER A 227 18.83 -16.99 3.37
N ILE A 228 19.16 -17.34 4.62
CA ILE A 228 18.69 -16.57 5.78
C ILE A 228 19.73 -15.49 6.09
N GLN A 229 19.25 -14.27 6.24
CA GLN A 229 20.06 -13.13 6.66
C GLN A 229 19.54 -12.58 7.98
N ARG A 230 20.42 -12.01 8.81
CA ARG A 230 20.04 -11.28 10.01
C ARG A 230 19.94 -9.80 9.68
N ALA A 231 18.77 -9.23 9.91
CA ALA A 231 18.51 -7.78 9.84
C ALA A 231 18.13 -7.25 11.22
N ASP A 232 17.99 -5.95 11.34
CA ASP A 232 17.64 -5.27 12.62
C ASP A 232 16.31 -5.75 13.23
N GLY A 233 15.44 -6.39 12.44
CA GLY A 233 14.14 -6.94 12.88
C GLY A 233 14.13 -8.45 13.16
N GLY A 234 15.26 -9.16 13.02
CA GLY A 234 15.31 -10.62 13.20
C GLY A 234 15.88 -11.36 11.99
N GLU A 235 15.54 -12.65 11.87
CA GLU A 235 15.91 -13.45 10.70
C GLU A 235 14.96 -13.16 9.53
N GLN A 236 15.51 -13.09 8.32
CA GLN A 236 14.73 -12.90 7.10
C GLN A 236 15.23 -13.82 5.99
N LEU A 237 14.31 -14.26 5.15
CA LEU A 237 14.62 -14.90 3.88
C LEU A 237 15.11 -13.84 2.89
N ALA A 238 16.31 -14.00 2.34
CA ALA A 238 16.77 -13.30 1.17
C ALA A 238 16.74 -14.27 -0.02
N LEU A 239 15.82 -14.00 -0.99
CA LEU A 239 15.75 -14.77 -2.23
C LEU A 239 16.15 -13.86 -3.38
N VAL A 240 17.17 -14.26 -4.14
CA VAL A 240 17.75 -13.49 -5.23
C VAL A 240 17.46 -14.18 -6.54
N VAL A 241 16.84 -13.48 -7.47
CA VAL A 241 16.67 -13.90 -8.87
C VAL A 241 17.54 -13.01 -9.74
N ARG A 242 18.46 -13.61 -10.49
CA ARG A 242 19.40 -12.91 -11.38
C ARG A 242 19.31 -13.46 -12.79
N ASP A 243 19.32 -12.60 -13.77
CA ASP A 243 19.56 -12.90 -15.18
C ASP A 243 20.91 -12.34 -15.65
N HIS A 244 21.28 -12.64 -16.88
CA HIS A 244 22.53 -12.16 -17.53
C HIS A 244 22.23 -11.36 -18.81
N GLY A 245 21.08 -10.68 -18.84
CA GLY A 245 20.68 -9.82 -19.94
C GLY A 245 21.34 -8.43 -19.91
N SER A 246 20.73 -7.49 -20.61
CA SER A 246 21.18 -6.09 -20.65
C SER A 246 20.92 -5.31 -19.35
N GLY A 247 20.22 -5.92 -18.38
CA GLY A 247 19.76 -5.23 -17.18
C GLY A 247 18.58 -4.29 -17.45
N VAL A 248 18.22 -3.52 -16.44
CA VAL A 248 17.13 -2.54 -16.46
C VAL A 248 17.75 -1.14 -16.69
N PRO A 249 17.22 -0.30 -17.59
CA PRO A 249 17.67 1.09 -17.72
C PRO A 249 17.65 1.82 -16.37
N ALA A 250 18.67 2.61 -16.08
CA ALA A 250 18.81 3.27 -14.77
C ALA A 250 17.61 4.15 -14.40
N GLU A 251 17.04 4.82 -15.39
CA GLU A 251 15.81 5.64 -15.26
C GLU A 251 14.55 4.80 -14.97
N ALA A 252 14.54 3.52 -15.37
CA ALA A 252 13.45 2.59 -15.16
C ALA A 252 13.48 1.91 -13.78
N LEU A 253 14.66 1.73 -13.18
CA LEU A 253 14.84 1.04 -11.90
C LEU A 253 13.91 1.55 -10.77
N PRO A 254 13.75 2.87 -10.55
CA PRO A 254 12.84 3.37 -9.50
C PRO A 254 11.37 3.08 -9.77
N HIS A 255 11.02 2.71 -11.00
CA HIS A 255 9.64 2.59 -11.47
C HIS A 255 9.25 1.16 -11.87
N VAL A 256 10.16 0.18 -11.80
CA VAL A 256 9.92 -1.20 -12.27
C VAL A 256 8.77 -1.91 -11.56
N PHE A 257 8.46 -1.53 -10.32
CA PHE A 257 7.33 -2.04 -9.54
C PHE A 257 6.04 -1.21 -9.76
N GLY A 258 6.10 -0.16 -10.60
CA GLY A 258 4.94 0.63 -10.98
C GLY A 258 3.95 -0.19 -11.81
N ARG A 259 2.65 0.02 -11.59
CA ARG A 259 1.58 -0.65 -12.34
C ARG A 259 1.59 -0.20 -13.80
N PHE A 260 1.45 -1.15 -14.73
CA PHE A 260 1.49 -0.92 -16.19
C PHE A 260 2.79 -0.29 -16.69
N TYR A 261 3.83 -0.29 -15.86
CA TYR A 261 5.11 0.25 -16.26
C TYR A 261 5.83 -0.73 -17.20
N LYS A 262 6.25 -0.21 -18.35
CA LYS A 262 7.07 -0.92 -19.33
C LYS A 262 8.18 0.03 -19.79
N ALA A 263 9.44 -0.40 -19.73
CA ALA A 263 10.52 0.35 -20.35
C ALA A 263 10.30 0.45 -21.86
N ASP A 264 10.65 1.59 -22.47
CA ASP A 264 10.36 1.87 -23.90
C ASP A 264 10.89 0.80 -24.86
N THR A 265 12.00 0.16 -24.53
CA THR A 265 12.59 -0.95 -25.29
C THR A 265 11.76 -2.25 -25.26
N ALA A 266 10.87 -2.41 -24.29
CA ALA A 266 10.02 -3.59 -24.11
C ALA A 266 8.63 -3.43 -24.74
N ARG A 267 8.22 -2.21 -25.11
CA ARG A 267 6.87 -1.92 -25.66
C ARG A 267 6.54 -2.68 -26.94
N SER A 268 7.53 -3.04 -27.74
CA SER A 268 7.34 -3.65 -29.07
C SER A 268 7.41 -5.19 -29.09
N ARG A 269 7.76 -5.86 -28.00
CA ARG A 269 8.07 -7.31 -28.02
C ARG A 269 7.47 -8.16 -26.91
N SER A 270 6.84 -7.59 -25.87
CA SER A 270 6.35 -8.40 -24.75
C SER A 270 4.83 -8.41 -24.65
N GLU A 271 4.26 -9.62 -24.61
CA GLU A 271 2.85 -9.88 -24.25
C GLU A 271 2.56 -9.64 -22.75
N ASP A 272 3.51 -9.05 -22.01
CA ASP A 272 3.37 -8.83 -20.57
C ASP A 272 2.48 -7.63 -20.26
N SER A 273 1.69 -7.78 -19.19
CA SER A 273 0.74 -6.77 -18.71
C SER A 273 1.40 -5.53 -18.12
N GLY A 274 2.66 -5.62 -17.70
CA GLY A 274 3.32 -4.61 -16.85
C GLY A 274 2.78 -4.60 -15.41
N LEU A 275 2.04 -5.63 -15.00
CA LEU A 275 1.49 -5.80 -13.64
C LEU A 275 2.27 -6.82 -12.82
N GLY A 276 3.01 -7.73 -13.44
CA GLY A 276 3.64 -8.86 -12.76
C GLY A 276 4.59 -8.46 -11.63
N LEU A 277 5.49 -7.49 -11.87
CA LEU A 277 6.41 -6.99 -10.83
C LEU A 277 5.67 -6.23 -9.72
N ALA A 278 4.63 -5.48 -10.05
CA ALA A 278 3.78 -4.82 -9.05
C ALA A 278 3.06 -5.84 -8.16
N ILE A 279 2.53 -6.92 -8.74
CA ILE A 279 1.89 -8.02 -8.00
C ILE A 279 2.90 -8.75 -7.11
N ALA A 280 4.10 -9.03 -7.61
CA ALA A 280 5.17 -9.62 -6.81
C ALA A 280 5.49 -8.75 -5.59
N TRP A 281 5.65 -7.45 -5.81
CA TRP A 281 5.96 -6.48 -4.76
C TRP A 281 4.86 -6.38 -3.70
N GLU A 282 3.58 -6.32 -4.10
CA GLU A 282 2.46 -6.31 -3.15
C GLU A 282 2.37 -7.62 -2.35
N ASN A 283 2.65 -8.78 -2.97
CA ASN A 283 2.71 -10.06 -2.24
C ASN A 283 3.85 -10.10 -1.23
N ALA A 284 5.03 -9.54 -1.55
CA ALA A 284 6.12 -9.42 -0.59
C ALA A 284 5.74 -8.50 0.59
N ARG A 285 5.09 -7.38 0.32
CA ARG A 285 4.57 -6.47 1.37
C ARG A 285 3.55 -7.13 2.28
N LEU A 286 2.66 -7.96 1.75
CA LEU A 286 1.73 -8.73 2.58
C LEU A 286 2.45 -9.67 3.56
N HIS A 287 3.61 -10.22 3.17
CA HIS A 287 4.47 -10.99 4.06
C HIS A 287 5.28 -10.11 5.03
N GLY A 288 5.08 -8.79 5.04
CA GLY A 288 5.86 -7.85 5.84
C GLY A 288 7.25 -7.57 5.29
N GLY A 289 7.54 -7.97 4.06
CA GLY A 289 8.82 -7.83 3.40
C GLY A 289 8.84 -6.78 2.27
N HIS A 290 9.86 -6.88 1.42
CA HIS A 290 10.02 -5.99 0.26
C HIS A 290 10.77 -6.69 -0.88
N ILE A 291 10.76 -6.07 -2.06
CA ILE A 291 11.57 -6.49 -3.22
C ILE A 291 12.38 -5.30 -3.70
N ASP A 292 13.68 -5.51 -3.90
CA ASP A 292 14.59 -4.55 -4.51
C ASP A 292 14.99 -5.00 -5.91
N ALA A 293 15.24 -4.03 -6.79
CA ALA A 293 15.75 -4.26 -8.14
C ALA A 293 17.06 -3.49 -8.35
N ALA A 294 18.05 -4.15 -8.89
CA ALA A 294 19.34 -3.56 -9.24
C ALA A 294 19.91 -4.19 -10.51
N ASN A 295 20.91 -3.55 -11.10
CA ASN A 295 21.73 -4.18 -12.14
C ASN A 295 23.00 -4.78 -11.53
N HIS A 296 23.37 -5.99 -11.97
CA HIS A 296 24.60 -6.60 -11.54
C HIS A 296 25.80 -5.94 -12.26
N PRO A 297 26.96 -5.76 -11.59
CA PRO A 297 28.15 -5.16 -12.20
C PRO A 297 28.62 -5.88 -13.47
N ASP A 298 28.47 -7.21 -13.53
CA ASP A 298 28.82 -8.04 -14.69
C ASP A 298 27.70 -8.14 -15.74
N GLY A 299 26.65 -7.32 -15.62
CA GLY A 299 25.48 -7.33 -16.47
C GLY A 299 24.31 -8.17 -15.93
N GLY A 300 23.13 -7.89 -16.45
CA GLY A 300 21.86 -8.50 -16.05
C GLY A 300 21.16 -7.77 -14.92
N ALA A 301 19.89 -8.09 -14.72
CA ALA A 301 19.09 -7.59 -13.60
C ALA A 301 19.12 -8.56 -12.42
N VAL A 302 19.03 -7.98 -11.23
CA VAL A 302 18.96 -8.70 -9.95
C VAL A 302 17.73 -8.21 -9.21
N PHE A 303 16.85 -9.15 -8.85
CA PHE A 303 15.71 -8.89 -7.97
C PHE A 303 15.95 -9.62 -6.65
N THR A 304 15.93 -8.86 -5.56
CA THR A 304 16.14 -9.40 -4.21
C THR A 304 14.86 -9.28 -3.41
N VAL A 305 14.30 -10.42 -3.01
CA VAL A 305 13.11 -10.51 -2.14
C VAL A 305 13.58 -10.72 -0.71
N SER A 306 13.15 -9.85 0.19
CA SER A 306 13.41 -9.94 1.62
C SER A 306 12.09 -10.16 2.37
N LEU A 307 11.92 -11.34 3.01
CA LEU A 307 10.73 -11.67 3.78
C LEU A 307 11.11 -12.00 5.22
N PRO A 308 10.46 -11.39 6.24
CA PRO A 308 10.72 -11.70 7.64
C PRO A 308 10.32 -13.14 7.99
N ALA A 309 11.02 -13.72 9.01
CA ALA A 309 10.73 -15.06 9.52
C ALA A 309 9.50 -15.09 10.42
#